data_756c311634f27522773e1781871809d2
#
_entry.id   756c311634f27522773e1781871809d2
#
_cell.length_a   1.000
_cell.length_b   1.000
_cell.length_c   1.000
_cell.angle_alpha   90.00
_cell.angle_beta   90.00
_cell.angle_gamma   90.00
#
_symmetry.space_group_name_H-M   'P 1'
#
loop_
_entity.id
_entity.type
_entity.pdbx_description
1 polymer ?
#
loop_
_entity_poly.entity_id
_entity_poly.type
_entity_poly.pdbx_seq_one_letter_code
_entity_poly.pdbx_strand_id
1 'polypeptide(L)'
;MKLATYYGYTDSELMKFVKNYFTAANIIFRVCHSIIKKFKVEYINPVPDSLSYDLDEDFYIKNKVIFLKNKDQLTLSDIFRVFYYRAYHNAGFDDHLRTVIIDATENAEENNWSQPVSSVFFREILKFPRNVGSTLSIMNELGVLGAFMPEFADLNGFMQHGVYHCYTADEHTLITIKNLEKLYNENSVFGKLYNSIKDKEIL
;
A
#
# COMPACT_ATOMS: atom_id res chain seq x y z
N MET A 1 13.01 24.58 11.35
CA MET A 1 13.61 25.81 10.81
C MET A 1 15.10 25.65 10.45
N LYS A 2 16.03 25.46 11.38
CA LYS A 2 17.48 25.43 11.05
C LYS A 2 17.89 24.47 9.92
N LEU A 3 17.28 23.29 9.82
CA LEU A 3 17.61 22.29 8.79
C LEU A 3 17.09 22.70 7.40
N ALA A 4 15.87 23.21 7.31
CA ALA A 4 15.29 23.68 6.04
C ALA A 4 16.13 24.82 5.45
N THR A 5 16.53 25.80 6.29
CA THR A 5 17.40 26.91 5.88
C THR A 5 18.77 26.43 5.42
N TYR A 6 19.33 25.41 6.08
CA TYR A 6 20.62 24.79 5.67
C TYR A 6 20.54 24.21 4.25
N TYR A 7 19.38 23.60 3.87
CA TYR A 7 19.15 23.09 2.51
C TYR A 7 18.58 24.14 1.54
N GLY A 8 18.63 25.44 1.88
CA GLY A 8 18.27 26.52 0.98
C GLY A 8 16.78 26.83 0.86
N TYR A 9 15.96 26.27 1.74
CA TYR A 9 14.51 26.57 1.77
C TYR A 9 14.25 27.84 2.60
N THR A 10 13.34 28.66 2.12
CA THR A 10 12.82 29.83 2.85
C THR A 10 11.74 29.42 3.84
N ASP A 11 11.38 30.32 4.76
CA ASP A 11 10.30 30.05 5.72
C ASP A 11 8.96 29.81 5.04
N SER A 12 8.70 30.42 3.89
CA SER A 12 7.49 30.20 3.07
C SER A 12 7.50 28.83 2.36
N GLU A 13 8.66 28.20 2.22
CA GLU A 13 8.84 26.89 1.57
C GLU A 13 8.96 25.74 2.58
N LEU A 14 8.75 26.00 3.86
CA LEU A 14 8.92 25.01 4.91
C LEU A 14 8.08 23.74 4.68
N MET A 15 6.84 23.88 4.19
CA MET A 15 5.98 22.75 3.87
C MET A 15 6.53 21.90 2.71
N LYS A 16 7.11 22.55 1.70
CA LYS A 16 7.77 21.87 0.59
C LYS A 16 8.99 21.09 1.07
N PHE A 17 9.80 21.68 1.95
CA PHE A 17 10.91 20.99 2.59
C PHE A 17 10.44 19.74 3.36
N VAL A 18 9.42 19.89 4.20
CA VAL A 18 8.87 18.79 5.00
C VAL A 18 8.35 17.66 4.10
N LYS A 19 7.59 17.98 3.05
CA LYS A 19 7.11 17.00 2.06
C LYS A 19 8.28 16.27 1.41
N ASN A 20 9.27 16.98 0.91
CA ASN A 20 10.44 16.38 0.26
C ASN A 20 11.24 15.49 1.24
N TYR A 21 11.40 15.93 2.49
CA TYR A 21 12.07 15.16 3.53
C TYR A 21 11.35 13.82 3.80
N PHE A 22 10.03 13.83 4.01
CA PHE A 22 9.27 12.61 4.25
C PHE A 22 9.23 11.70 3.02
N THR A 23 9.13 12.25 1.82
CA THR A 23 9.21 11.47 0.58
C THR A 23 10.56 10.74 0.49
N ALA A 24 11.66 11.43 0.73
CA ALA A 24 13.00 10.81 0.73
C ALA A 24 13.14 9.77 1.84
N ALA A 25 12.65 10.07 3.05
CA ALA A 25 12.69 9.15 4.18
C ALA A 25 11.90 7.87 3.90
N ASN A 26 10.73 7.98 3.26
CA ASN A 26 9.91 6.84 2.85
C ASN A 26 10.61 5.97 1.81
N ILE A 27 11.30 6.57 0.83
CA ILE A 27 12.09 5.81 -0.16
C ILE A 27 13.18 5.01 0.55
N ILE A 28 13.96 5.65 1.44
CA ILE A 28 15.02 4.99 2.20
C ILE A 28 14.45 3.85 3.05
N PHE A 29 13.35 4.11 3.77
CA PHE A 29 12.68 3.10 4.59
C PHE A 29 12.25 1.88 3.77
N ARG A 30 11.64 2.09 2.59
CA ARG A 30 11.21 1.00 1.69
C ARG A 30 12.39 0.14 1.26
N VAL A 31 13.48 0.78 0.81
CA VAL A 31 14.69 0.05 0.38
C VAL A 31 15.28 -0.76 1.54
N CYS A 32 15.47 -0.14 2.70
CA CYS A 32 15.99 -0.82 3.88
C CYS A 32 15.08 -1.99 4.31
N HIS A 33 13.76 -1.76 4.32
CA HIS A 33 12.78 -2.80 4.70
C HIS A 33 12.81 -3.99 3.73
N SER A 34 12.90 -3.74 2.43
CA SER A 34 13.02 -4.78 1.41
C SER A 34 14.29 -5.62 1.61
N ILE A 35 15.44 -4.97 1.81
CA ILE A 35 16.72 -5.65 2.08
C ILE A 35 16.63 -6.52 3.34
N ILE A 36 16.12 -5.96 4.44
CA ILE A 36 15.99 -6.69 5.71
C ILE A 36 15.04 -7.88 5.57
N LYS A 37 13.91 -7.70 4.87
CA LYS A 37 12.94 -8.78 4.62
C LYS A 37 13.58 -9.91 3.83
N LYS A 38 14.30 -9.57 2.74
CA LYS A 38 15.01 -10.53 1.91
C LYS A 38 16.04 -11.32 2.73
N PHE A 39 16.87 -10.62 3.49
CA PHE A 39 17.85 -11.24 4.38
C PHE A 39 17.21 -12.20 5.39
N LYS A 40 16.10 -11.81 6.02
CA LYS A 40 15.40 -12.67 6.98
C LYS A 40 14.86 -13.94 6.36
N VAL A 41 14.29 -13.85 5.14
CA VAL A 41 13.76 -15.02 4.41
C VAL A 41 14.88 -15.95 3.99
N GLU A 42 15.97 -15.41 3.45
CA GLU A 42 17.04 -16.18 2.84
C GLU A 42 17.96 -16.86 3.90
N TYR A 43 18.28 -16.15 4.98
CA TYR A 43 19.32 -16.57 5.92
C TYR A 43 18.82 -16.94 7.33
N ILE A 44 17.70 -16.36 7.78
CA ILE A 44 17.23 -16.59 9.16
C ILE A 44 16.09 -17.62 9.20
N ASN A 45 15.14 -17.52 8.29
CA ASN A 45 13.97 -18.40 8.23
C ASN A 45 13.78 -18.91 6.80
N PRO A 46 14.65 -19.80 6.28
CA PRO A 46 14.43 -20.41 4.99
C PRO A 46 13.12 -21.19 5.02
N VAL A 47 12.15 -20.75 4.22
CA VAL A 47 10.87 -21.45 4.12
C VAL A 47 11.05 -22.67 3.22
N PRO A 48 10.68 -23.88 3.68
CA PRO A 48 10.72 -25.06 2.82
C PRO A 48 9.92 -24.85 1.53
N ASP A 49 10.33 -25.51 0.46
CA ASP A 49 9.70 -25.44 -0.85
C ASP A 49 8.31 -26.11 -0.81
N SER A 50 7.34 -25.40 -0.26
CA SER A 50 5.99 -25.94 -0.04
C SER A 50 4.93 -25.07 -0.67
N LEU A 51 4.01 -25.74 -1.37
CA LEU A 51 2.74 -25.22 -1.89
C LEU A 51 2.86 -23.95 -2.75
N SER A 52 3.21 -24.18 -4.01
CA SER A 52 2.97 -23.22 -5.10
C SER A 52 1.69 -23.62 -5.82
N TYR A 53 0.80 -22.67 -6.08
CA TYR A 53 -0.36 -22.87 -6.93
C TYR A 53 -0.67 -21.62 -7.75
N ASP A 54 -1.28 -21.83 -8.90
CA ASP A 54 -1.68 -20.77 -9.79
C ASP A 54 -2.89 -20.01 -9.25
N LEU A 55 -2.84 -18.68 -9.29
CA LEU A 55 -3.98 -17.83 -9.01
C LEU A 55 -4.80 -17.61 -10.29
N ASP A 56 -4.11 -17.41 -11.40
CA ASP A 56 -4.66 -17.31 -12.75
C ASP A 56 -3.56 -17.51 -13.82
N GLU A 57 -3.81 -17.02 -15.05
CA GLU A 57 -2.87 -17.13 -16.17
C GLU A 57 -1.58 -16.35 -15.95
N ASP A 58 -1.65 -15.20 -15.24
CA ASP A 58 -0.54 -14.26 -15.05
C ASP A 58 0.17 -14.42 -13.71
N PHE A 59 -0.50 -14.91 -12.68
CA PHE A 59 0.00 -14.91 -11.32
C PHE A 59 0.00 -16.30 -10.67
N TYR A 60 0.97 -16.54 -9.80
CA TYR A 60 0.99 -17.68 -8.90
C TYR A 60 1.41 -17.25 -7.49
N ILE A 61 1.10 -18.06 -6.51
CA ILE A 61 1.48 -17.82 -5.12
C ILE A 61 2.36 -18.96 -4.62
N LYS A 62 3.43 -18.61 -3.94
CA LYS A 62 4.33 -19.54 -3.24
C LYS A 62 4.69 -18.93 -1.88
N ASN A 63 4.53 -19.69 -0.81
CA ASN A 63 4.88 -19.25 0.56
C ASN A 63 4.29 -17.89 0.96
N LYS A 64 3.01 -17.63 0.61
CA LYS A 64 2.36 -16.34 0.82
C LYS A 64 3.03 -15.15 0.12
N VAL A 65 3.75 -15.40 -0.96
CA VAL A 65 4.28 -14.38 -1.85
C VAL A 65 3.69 -14.62 -3.24
N ILE A 66 3.20 -13.58 -3.87
CA ILE A 66 2.64 -13.61 -5.22
C ILE A 66 3.76 -13.24 -6.19
N PHE A 67 3.84 -14.00 -7.26
CA PHE A 67 4.81 -13.87 -8.34
C PHE A 67 4.08 -13.66 -9.67
N LEU A 68 4.72 -12.92 -10.56
CA LEU A 68 4.32 -12.81 -11.96
C LEU A 68 4.89 -14.01 -12.73
N LYS A 69 4.12 -14.55 -13.67
CA LYS A 69 4.55 -15.61 -14.58
C LYS A 69 5.33 -15.02 -15.78
N ASN A 70 4.96 -15.38 -16.97
CA ASN A 70 5.63 -15.05 -18.24
C ASN A 70 5.12 -13.72 -18.83
N LYS A 71 5.09 -12.64 -18.05
CA LYS A 71 4.58 -11.34 -18.46
C LYS A 71 5.48 -10.24 -17.91
N ASP A 72 5.96 -9.36 -18.77
CA ASP A 72 6.87 -8.27 -18.36
C ASP A 72 6.17 -6.93 -18.17
N GLN A 73 4.89 -6.84 -18.53
CA GLN A 73 4.09 -5.62 -18.42
C GLN A 73 2.71 -5.94 -17.84
N LEU A 74 2.24 -5.07 -16.96
CA LEU A 74 0.91 -5.16 -16.36
C LEU A 74 0.01 -4.03 -16.87
N THR A 75 -1.24 -4.38 -17.16
CA THR A 75 -2.30 -3.40 -17.32
C THR A 75 -2.81 -2.93 -15.96
N LEU A 76 -3.53 -1.82 -15.92
CA LEU A 76 -4.17 -1.34 -14.68
C LEU A 76 -5.13 -2.37 -14.09
N SER A 77 -5.85 -3.12 -14.95
CA SER A 77 -6.71 -4.21 -14.51
C SER A 77 -5.92 -5.33 -13.82
N ASP A 78 -4.75 -5.67 -14.33
CA ASP A 78 -3.85 -6.66 -13.72
C ASP A 78 -3.35 -6.19 -12.35
N ILE A 79 -3.00 -4.89 -12.24
CA ILE A 79 -2.57 -4.29 -10.98
C ILE A 79 -3.67 -4.44 -9.92
N PHE A 80 -4.90 -4.02 -10.21
CA PHE A 80 -6.00 -4.14 -9.24
C PHE A 80 -6.34 -5.60 -8.93
N ARG A 81 -6.28 -6.48 -9.92
CA ARG A 81 -6.50 -7.92 -9.76
C ARG A 81 -5.47 -8.55 -8.82
N VAL A 82 -4.18 -8.22 -8.97
CA VAL A 82 -3.16 -8.76 -8.08
C VAL A 82 -3.24 -8.20 -6.67
N PHE A 83 -3.69 -6.96 -6.49
CA PHE A 83 -4.00 -6.41 -5.17
C PHE A 83 -5.21 -7.08 -4.52
N TYR A 84 -6.21 -7.46 -5.30
CA TYR A 84 -7.33 -8.28 -4.82
C TYR A 84 -6.83 -9.64 -4.31
N TYR A 85 -5.98 -10.34 -5.08
CA TYR A 85 -5.35 -11.60 -4.63
C TYR A 85 -4.53 -11.42 -3.37
N ARG A 86 -3.77 -10.32 -3.30
CA ARG A 86 -3.02 -9.97 -2.09
C ARG A 86 -3.91 -9.86 -0.86
N ALA A 87 -5.01 -9.14 -0.96
CA ALA A 87 -5.97 -8.95 0.14
C ALA A 87 -6.62 -10.29 0.55
N TYR A 88 -7.05 -11.08 -0.44
CA TYR A 88 -7.70 -12.36 -0.23
C TYR A 88 -6.78 -13.38 0.45
N HIS A 89 -5.56 -13.56 -0.05
CA HIS A 89 -4.59 -14.55 0.45
C HIS A 89 -3.72 -14.04 1.60
N ASN A 90 -3.85 -12.76 1.98
CA ASN A 90 -2.93 -12.09 2.92
C ASN A 90 -1.46 -12.33 2.53
N ALA A 91 -1.13 -12.13 1.27
CA ALA A 91 0.15 -12.42 0.67
C ALA A 91 0.99 -11.16 0.45
N GLY A 92 2.30 -11.32 0.33
CA GLY A 92 3.21 -10.29 -0.15
C GLY A 92 3.40 -10.37 -1.66
N PHE A 93 4.16 -9.44 -2.22
CA PHE A 93 4.67 -9.50 -3.60
C PHE A 93 6.16 -9.79 -3.55
N ASP A 94 6.67 -10.49 -4.57
CA ASP A 94 8.10 -10.61 -4.78
C ASP A 94 8.69 -9.28 -5.33
N ASP A 95 10.01 -9.16 -5.33
CA ASP A 95 10.67 -7.91 -5.72
C ASP A 95 10.47 -7.58 -7.21
N HIS A 96 10.41 -8.62 -8.08
CA HIS A 96 10.18 -8.42 -9.51
C HIS A 96 8.77 -7.87 -9.77
N LEU A 97 7.74 -8.50 -9.21
CA LEU A 97 6.35 -8.06 -9.35
C LEU A 97 6.17 -6.62 -8.81
N ARG A 98 6.84 -6.27 -7.70
CA ARG A 98 6.82 -4.90 -7.16
C ARG A 98 7.39 -3.89 -8.15
N THR A 99 8.51 -4.21 -8.78
CA THR A 99 9.14 -3.35 -9.80
C THR A 99 8.20 -3.18 -10.99
N VAL A 100 7.64 -4.26 -11.52
CA VAL A 100 6.71 -4.20 -12.66
C VAL A 100 5.44 -3.40 -12.32
N ILE A 101 4.92 -3.48 -11.09
CA ILE A 101 3.80 -2.65 -10.64
C ILE A 101 4.18 -1.16 -10.62
N ILE A 102 5.36 -0.81 -10.08
CA ILE A 102 5.83 0.58 -10.05
C ILE A 102 5.97 1.12 -11.47
N ASP A 103 6.68 0.40 -12.34
CA ASP A 103 6.90 0.81 -13.72
C ASP A 103 5.58 0.99 -14.49
N ALA A 104 4.65 0.06 -14.32
CA ALA A 104 3.33 0.17 -14.95
C ALA A 104 2.50 1.34 -14.39
N THR A 105 2.65 1.66 -13.10
CA THR A 105 1.97 2.78 -12.46
C THR A 105 2.52 4.12 -12.93
N GLU A 106 3.84 4.26 -13.03
CA GLU A 106 4.51 5.48 -13.47
C GLU A 106 4.29 5.78 -14.96
N ASN A 107 4.17 4.73 -15.78
CA ASN A 107 3.95 4.87 -17.23
C ASN A 107 2.48 4.92 -17.64
N ALA A 108 1.54 4.76 -16.71
CA ALA A 108 0.12 4.82 -17.02
C ALA A 108 -0.35 6.26 -17.24
N GLU A 109 -1.10 6.47 -18.32
CA GLU A 109 -1.74 7.76 -18.56
C GLU A 109 -2.81 8.04 -17.50
N GLU A 110 -2.90 9.28 -17.04
CA GLU A 110 -3.78 9.72 -15.95
C GLU A 110 -5.26 9.34 -16.20
N ASN A 111 -5.72 9.44 -17.44
CA ASN A 111 -7.10 9.10 -17.83
C ASN A 111 -7.43 7.59 -17.75
N ASN A 112 -6.44 6.72 -17.70
CA ASN A 112 -6.65 5.28 -17.69
C ASN A 112 -7.06 4.74 -16.31
N TRP A 113 -6.79 5.49 -15.24
CA TRP A 113 -7.10 5.06 -13.86
C TRP A 113 -8.61 5.02 -13.56
N SER A 114 -9.43 5.78 -14.29
CA SER A 114 -10.88 5.86 -14.10
C SER A 114 -11.68 4.71 -14.75
N GLN A 115 -11.03 3.59 -15.12
CA GLN A 115 -11.72 2.48 -15.74
C GLN A 115 -12.67 1.79 -14.75
N PRO A 116 -13.88 1.36 -15.19
CA PRO A 116 -14.86 0.69 -14.32
C PRO A 116 -14.31 -0.54 -13.61
N VAL A 117 -13.42 -1.31 -14.27
CA VAL A 117 -12.81 -2.52 -13.72
C VAL A 117 -11.95 -2.21 -12.49
N SER A 118 -11.17 -1.13 -12.53
CA SER A 118 -10.34 -0.70 -11.40
C SER A 118 -11.19 -0.38 -10.17
N SER A 119 -12.30 0.34 -10.37
CA SER A 119 -13.24 0.68 -9.31
C SER A 119 -13.92 -0.57 -8.72
N VAL A 120 -14.26 -1.56 -9.55
CA VAL A 120 -14.87 -2.82 -9.08
C VAL A 120 -13.88 -3.56 -8.16
N PHE A 121 -12.66 -3.82 -8.61
CA PHE A 121 -11.66 -4.50 -7.79
C PHE A 121 -11.34 -3.72 -6.51
N PHE A 122 -11.21 -2.39 -6.59
CA PHE A 122 -10.95 -1.56 -5.42
C PHE A 122 -12.06 -1.71 -4.38
N ARG A 123 -13.34 -1.64 -4.79
CA ARG A 123 -14.48 -1.88 -3.90
C ARG A 123 -14.47 -3.28 -3.31
N GLU A 124 -14.17 -4.31 -4.09
CA GLU A 124 -14.06 -5.68 -3.58
C GLU A 124 -12.92 -5.82 -2.54
N ILE A 125 -11.79 -5.11 -2.72
CA ILE A 125 -10.74 -5.04 -1.71
C ILE A 125 -11.27 -4.44 -0.41
N LEU A 126 -12.04 -3.35 -0.46
CA LEU A 126 -12.58 -2.67 0.72
C LEU A 126 -13.59 -3.52 1.50
N LYS A 127 -14.22 -4.50 0.86
CA LYS A 127 -15.20 -5.41 1.50
C LYS A 127 -14.55 -6.50 2.36
N PHE A 128 -13.26 -6.75 2.23
CA PHE A 128 -12.61 -7.76 3.06
C PHE A 128 -12.67 -7.36 4.54
N PRO A 129 -12.96 -8.33 5.44
CA PRO A 129 -13.03 -8.04 6.88
C PRO A 129 -11.66 -7.76 7.49
N ARG A 130 -10.59 -8.11 6.77
CA ARG A 130 -9.19 -7.96 7.20
C ARG A 130 -8.30 -7.75 5.98
N ASN A 131 -7.09 -7.27 6.23
CA ASN A 131 -6.03 -7.03 5.23
C ASN A 131 -6.28 -5.82 4.31
N VAL A 132 -7.35 -5.06 4.47
CA VAL A 132 -7.62 -3.83 3.70
C VAL A 132 -6.52 -2.80 3.98
N GLY A 133 -6.33 -2.43 5.25
CA GLY A 133 -5.35 -1.43 5.63
C GLY A 133 -3.91 -1.81 5.24
N SER A 134 -3.55 -3.10 5.34
CA SER A 134 -2.24 -3.58 4.87
C SER A 134 -2.13 -3.56 3.35
N THR A 135 -3.22 -3.82 2.63
CA THR A 135 -3.26 -3.76 1.16
C THR A 135 -3.15 -2.34 0.66
N LEU A 136 -3.96 -1.42 1.21
CA LEU A 136 -3.89 0.00 0.87
C LEU A 136 -2.51 0.60 1.19
N SER A 137 -1.85 0.14 2.26
CA SER A 137 -0.49 0.58 2.55
C SER A 137 0.52 0.19 1.47
N ILE A 138 0.41 -1.02 0.92
CA ILE A 138 1.26 -1.43 -0.20
C ILE A 138 0.85 -0.72 -1.49
N MET A 139 -0.45 -0.48 -1.73
CA MET A 139 -0.88 0.36 -2.86
C MET A 139 -0.28 1.77 -2.76
N ASN A 140 -0.28 2.37 -1.58
CA ASN A 140 0.35 3.68 -1.35
C ASN A 140 1.87 3.61 -1.55
N GLU A 141 2.50 2.59 -1.00
CA GLU A 141 3.95 2.37 -1.13
C GLU A 141 4.40 2.23 -2.58
N LEU A 142 3.62 1.56 -3.43
CA LEU A 142 3.92 1.34 -4.85
C LEU A 142 3.37 2.45 -5.78
N GLY A 143 2.81 3.53 -5.21
CA GLY A 143 2.28 4.66 -5.96
C GLY A 143 0.86 4.48 -6.53
N VAL A 144 0.33 3.25 -6.50
CA VAL A 144 -0.95 2.88 -7.10
C VAL A 144 -2.12 3.65 -6.48
N LEU A 145 -2.13 3.82 -5.15
CA LEU A 145 -3.23 4.49 -4.47
C LEU A 145 -3.33 5.97 -4.86
N GLY A 146 -2.19 6.66 -4.90
CA GLY A 146 -2.15 8.07 -5.32
C GLY A 146 -2.45 8.28 -6.80
N ALA A 147 -2.03 7.35 -7.67
CA ALA A 147 -2.36 7.39 -9.10
C ALA A 147 -3.86 7.14 -9.35
N PHE A 148 -4.47 6.22 -8.59
CA PHE A 148 -5.90 5.91 -8.68
C PHE A 148 -6.80 6.98 -8.06
N MET A 149 -6.35 7.61 -6.96
CA MET A 149 -7.06 8.63 -6.20
C MET A 149 -6.14 9.86 -6.04
N PRO A 150 -6.15 10.81 -6.97
CA PRO A 150 -5.30 12.00 -6.91
C PRO A 150 -5.46 12.79 -5.61
N GLU A 151 -6.67 12.83 -5.05
CA GLU A 151 -6.95 13.47 -3.76
C GLU A 151 -6.18 12.80 -2.61
N PHE A 152 -5.94 11.50 -2.70
CA PHE A 152 -5.09 10.79 -1.73
C PHE A 152 -3.61 11.10 -1.94
N ALA A 153 -3.18 11.32 -3.20
CA ALA A 153 -1.81 11.73 -3.50
C ALA A 153 -1.45 13.07 -2.85
N ASP A 154 -2.40 13.98 -2.70
CA ASP A 154 -2.20 15.28 -2.03
C ASP A 154 -1.91 15.12 -0.53
N LEU A 155 -2.33 14.02 0.07
CA LEU A 155 -2.04 13.70 1.47
C LEU A 155 -0.63 13.13 1.67
N ASN A 156 0.03 12.66 0.61
CA ASN A 156 1.36 12.05 0.70
C ASN A 156 2.39 13.05 1.22
N GLY A 157 2.97 12.72 2.36
CA GLY A 157 3.95 13.57 3.03
C GLY A 157 3.38 14.88 3.59
N PHE A 158 2.05 15.07 3.54
CA PHE A 158 1.41 16.22 4.18
C PHE A 158 1.39 16.04 5.70
N MET A 159 2.03 16.98 6.41
CA MET A 159 2.06 17.00 7.86
C MET A 159 1.34 18.25 8.37
N GLN A 160 0.30 18.04 9.15
CA GLN A 160 -0.37 19.15 9.82
C GLN A 160 0.50 19.65 10.98
N HIS A 161 0.79 20.95 11.02
CA HIS A 161 1.57 21.54 12.10
C HIS A 161 0.80 21.43 13.42
N GLY A 162 1.33 20.63 14.33
CA GLY A 162 0.80 20.48 15.68
C GLY A 162 1.69 19.56 16.53
N VAL A 163 1.70 19.79 17.83
CA VAL A 163 2.52 19.02 18.80
C VAL A 163 2.09 17.55 18.88
N TYR A 164 0.93 17.20 18.33
CA TYR A 164 0.30 15.89 18.48
C TYR A 164 0.36 15.00 17.24
N HIS A 165 0.88 15.49 16.09
CA HIS A 165 0.89 14.71 14.85
C HIS A 165 2.26 14.08 14.64
N CYS A 166 2.36 12.75 14.83
CA CYS A 166 3.58 11.97 14.63
C CYS A 166 3.64 11.34 13.23
N TYR A 167 2.55 11.40 12.46
CA TYR A 167 2.42 10.77 11.15
C TYR A 167 1.98 11.78 10.10
N THR A 168 2.33 11.54 8.87
CA THR A 168 1.76 12.25 7.71
C THR A 168 0.28 11.88 7.53
N ALA A 169 -0.50 12.70 6.84
CA ALA A 169 -1.95 12.50 6.71
C ALA A 169 -2.30 11.17 6.03
N ASP A 170 -1.55 10.77 5.00
CA ASP A 170 -1.68 9.48 4.34
C ASP A 170 -1.38 8.31 5.29
N GLU A 171 -0.27 8.36 6.02
CA GLU A 171 0.07 7.32 7.01
C GLU A 171 -0.97 7.23 8.13
N HIS A 172 -1.41 8.39 8.64
CA HIS A 172 -2.43 8.42 9.69
C HIS A 172 -3.73 7.75 9.23
N THR A 173 -4.16 8.05 7.99
CA THR A 173 -5.35 7.42 7.40
C THR A 173 -5.19 5.90 7.30
N LEU A 174 -4.07 5.41 6.77
CA LEU A 174 -3.80 3.98 6.62
C LEU A 174 -3.68 3.25 7.96
N ILE A 175 -3.07 3.89 8.97
CA ILE A 175 -3.00 3.35 10.34
C ILE A 175 -4.40 3.30 10.97
N THR A 176 -5.25 4.31 10.74
CA THR A 176 -6.62 4.32 11.22
C THR A 176 -7.41 3.14 10.68
N ILE A 177 -7.33 2.87 9.38
CA ILE A 177 -7.97 1.70 8.75
C ILE A 177 -7.45 0.40 9.37
N LYS A 178 -6.12 0.25 9.54
CA LYS A 178 -5.53 -0.93 10.19
C LYS A 178 -6.01 -1.13 11.63
N ASN A 179 -6.22 -0.06 12.36
CA ASN A 179 -6.73 -0.13 13.73
C ASN A 179 -8.23 -0.47 13.76
N LEU A 180 -9.00 0.05 12.80
CA LEU A 180 -10.41 -0.27 12.65
C LEU A 180 -10.61 -1.77 12.36
N GLU A 181 -9.78 -2.36 11.51
CA GLU A 181 -9.81 -3.80 11.21
C GLU A 181 -9.56 -4.71 12.42
N LYS A 182 -8.80 -4.25 13.43
CA LYS A 182 -8.57 -5.01 14.66
C LYS A 182 -9.87 -5.27 15.43
N LEU A 183 -10.85 -4.38 15.30
CA LEU A 183 -12.17 -4.51 15.92
C LEU A 183 -12.91 -5.77 15.46
N TYR A 184 -12.57 -6.33 14.30
CA TYR A 184 -13.18 -7.57 13.80
C TYR A 184 -13.06 -8.73 14.81
N ASN A 185 -11.92 -8.82 15.49
CA ASN A 185 -11.64 -9.88 16.46
C ASN A 185 -11.91 -9.47 17.91
N GLU A 186 -12.36 -8.23 18.16
CA GLU A 186 -12.59 -7.74 19.52
C GLU A 186 -13.98 -8.12 20.04
N ASN A 187 -14.01 -8.66 21.26
CA ASN A 187 -15.27 -8.90 21.97
C ASN A 187 -15.71 -7.68 22.82
N SER A 188 -15.58 -6.49 22.25
CA SER A 188 -15.98 -5.23 22.84
C SER A 188 -17.29 -4.72 22.23
N VAL A 189 -17.86 -3.66 22.81
CA VAL A 189 -19.02 -2.96 22.21
C VAL A 189 -18.66 -2.46 20.82
N PHE A 190 -17.45 -1.92 20.64
CA PHE A 190 -16.96 -1.44 19.35
C PHE A 190 -16.78 -2.57 18.34
N GLY A 191 -16.25 -3.73 18.76
CA GLY A 191 -16.12 -4.90 17.89
C GLY A 191 -17.49 -5.41 17.43
N LYS A 192 -18.48 -5.46 18.33
CA LYS A 192 -19.86 -5.84 17.96
C LYS A 192 -20.47 -4.85 16.98
N LEU A 193 -20.28 -3.55 17.20
CA LEU A 193 -20.74 -2.50 16.29
C LEU A 193 -20.08 -2.66 14.92
N TYR A 194 -18.75 -2.77 14.85
CA TYR A 194 -18.02 -2.97 13.62
C TYR A 194 -18.53 -4.20 12.83
N ASN A 195 -18.75 -5.31 13.52
CA ASN A 195 -19.24 -6.54 12.90
C ASN A 195 -20.71 -6.47 12.46
N SER A 196 -21.51 -5.55 13.02
CA SER A 196 -22.90 -5.32 12.59
C SER A 196 -23.02 -4.52 11.30
N ILE A 197 -21.96 -3.82 10.89
CA ILE A 197 -21.95 -3.03 9.66
C ILE A 197 -21.76 -3.99 8.48
N LYS A 198 -22.75 -4.01 7.57
CA LYS A 198 -22.75 -4.91 6.41
C LYS A 198 -21.79 -4.45 5.33
N ASP A 199 -21.80 -3.16 5.02
CA ASP A 199 -21.03 -2.56 3.93
C ASP A 199 -19.84 -1.78 4.50
N LYS A 200 -18.74 -2.49 4.78
CA LYS A 200 -17.54 -1.91 5.38
C LYS A 200 -16.80 -0.94 4.47
N GLU A 201 -17.09 -0.94 3.20
CA GLU A 201 -16.59 0.05 2.22
C GLU A 201 -17.07 1.49 2.51
N ILE A 202 -18.04 1.65 3.40
CA ILE A 202 -18.59 2.95 3.81
C ILE A 202 -17.80 3.54 5.03
N LEU A 203 -17.04 2.71 5.72
CA LEU A 203 -16.22 3.14 6.86
C LEU A 203 -14.95 3.83 6.43
#